data_1b99b36c2d8876f8913fa20e996578fa
#
_entry.id   1b99b36c2d8876f8913fa20e996578fa
#
_cell.length_a   1.000
_cell.length_b   1.000
_cell.length_c   1.000
_cell.angle_alpha   90.00
_cell.angle_beta   90.00
_cell.angle_gamma   90.00
#
_symmetry.space_group_name_H-M   'P 1'
#
loop_
_entity.id
_entity.type
_entity.pdbx_description
1 polymer ?
#
loop_
_entity_poly.entity_id
_entity_poly.type
_entity_poly.pdbx_seq_one_letter_code
_entity_poly.pdbx_strand_id
1 'polypeptide(L)'
;MDLLGKKVLVAGCGKSGLGAAGLLQKAGAVPVLFDENEKLDGKALCAREDYPKDTALVLGSLPKELLSELSLAVLSPGISIEEAFVSTLEEADIPVWGEIELAWNYEKGKVLAITGTNGKTTTTTLVGEILKRYQDNTFVVGNIGTPYTQEVLKTDKDSVTVAEISSFQLETAVHFHPTVSAILNITPDHLNRHHTMENYAAVKESITKNQTKDDFCVLNHEDSWLKAFAPKCPAQVIWFSSKEKLERGYYLVGSKICRNLGNGEEVLLDVDEMQLIGVHNFENVMAAIAIAAAYGVPMETILDTVKHFQAVEHRIEYVATKNGVVYYNDSKGTNPDAAIQAIRAMKWPTVLIGGGYDKQNTYDEWIEAFDGKVKLLVLIGQTREKIAECAKKHGMENIVLADSFEEAMDICVRAACPGDAVLLSPACASWGMFPNYEVRGKMFKEYVNSLKG
;
A
#
# COMPACT_ATOMS: atom_id res chain seq x y z
N MET A 1 -13.98 5.88 -23.61
CA MET A 1 -14.35 7.24 -24.14
C MET A 1 -13.26 7.69 -25.11
N ASP A 2 -13.62 8.30 -26.24
CA ASP A 2 -12.62 8.93 -27.12
C ASP A 2 -12.36 10.38 -26.65
N LEU A 3 -11.09 10.67 -26.36
CA LEU A 3 -10.64 11.96 -25.82
C LEU A 3 -9.83 12.79 -26.85
N LEU A 4 -9.68 12.33 -28.09
CA LEU A 4 -8.93 13.05 -29.12
C LEU A 4 -9.52 14.46 -29.34
N GLY A 5 -8.67 15.49 -29.19
CA GLY A 5 -9.03 16.89 -29.30
C GLY A 5 -9.95 17.45 -28.20
N LYS A 6 -10.31 16.63 -27.22
CA LYS A 6 -11.17 17.03 -26.09
C LYS A 6 -10.37 17.77 -25.03
N LYS A 7 -10.95 18.84 -24.46
CA LYS A 7 -10.39 19.57 -23.33
C LYS A 7 -10.74 18.83 -22.04
N VAL A 8 -9.74 18.50 -21.24
CA VAL A 8 -9.85 17.70 -20.01
C VAL A 8 -9.21 18.44 -18.84
N LEU A 9 -9.99 18.69 -17.80
CA LEU A 9 -9.46 19.21 -16.54
C LEU A 9 -8.69 18.10 -15.81
N VAL A 10 -7.50 18.42 -15.31
CA VAL A 10 -6.73 17.53 -14.44
C VAL A 10 -6.50 18.24 -13.10
N ALA A 11 -7.25 17.84 -12.09
CA ALA A 11 -7.18 18.43 -10.77
C ALA A 11 -6.09 17.78 -9.91
N GLY A 12 -5.23 18.63 -9.33
CA GLY A 12 -4.04 18.28 -8.56
C GLY A 12 -2.77 18.27 -9.42
N CYS A 13 -1.78 19.03 -8.99
CA CYS A 13 -0.48 19.21 -9.67
C CYS A 13 0.63 18.32 -9.13
N GLY A 14 0.28 17.26 -8.39
CA GLY A 14 1.21 16.23 -7.92
C GLY A 14 1.60 15.21 -8.99
N LYS A 15 2.32 14.15 -8.58
CA LYS A 15 2.81 13.08 -9.46
C LYS A 15 1.70 12.42 -10.29
N SER A 16 0.53 12.12 -9.67
CA SER A 16 -0.62 11.51 -10.37
C SER A 16 -1.23 12.46 -11.41
N GLY A 17 -1.41 13.74 -11.06
CA GLY A 17 -1.97 14.73 -11.98
C GLY A 17 -1.06 15.00 -13.17
N LEU A 18 0.25 15.17 -12.95
CA LEU A 18 1.21 15.32 -14.06
C LEU A 18 1.25 14.07 -14.94
N GLY A 19 1.15 12.86 -14.35
CA GLY A 19 1.04 11.62 -15.10
C GLY A 19 -0.22 11.56 -15.97
N ALA A 20 -1.38 11.95 -15.39
CA ALA A 20 -2.65 12.02 -16.11
C ALA A 20 -2.63 13.03 -17.26
N ALA A 21 -2.11 14.25 -17.02
CA ALA A 21 -1.97 15.26 -18.06
C ALA A 21 -1.01 14.82 -19.18
N GLY A 22 0.09 14.14 -18.84
CA GLY A 22 1.02 13.56 -19.82
C GLY A 22 0.40 12.44 -20.65
N LEU A 23 -0.43 11.57 -20.06
CA LEU A 23 -1.20 10.56 -20.79
C LEU A 23 -2.17 11.20 -21.75
N LEU A 24 -2.98 12.15 -21.28
CA LEU A 24 -3.96 12.87 -22.09
C LEU A 24 -3.31 13.55 -23.31
N GLN A 25 -2.19 14.24 -23.10
CA GLN A 25 -1.45 14.89 -24.19
C GLN A 25 -0.96 13.88 -25.24
N LYS A 26 -0.39 12.75 -24.81
CA LYS A 26 0.06 11.67 -25.70
C LYS A 26 -1.10 11.02 -26.45
N ALA A 27 -2.29 11.01 -25.84
CA ALA A 27 -3.51 10.51 -26.46
C ALA A 27 -4.20 11.54 -27.37
N GLY A 28 -3.62 12.74 -27.53
CA GLY A 28 -4.15 13.79 -28.39
C GLY A 28 -5.28 14.61 -27.77
N ALA A 29 -5.52 14.50 -26.46
CA ALA A 29 -6.41 15.39 -25.72
C ALA A 29 -5.69 16.71 -25.36
N VAL A 30 -6.45 17.69 -24.89
CA VAL A 30 -5.96 19.00 -24.45
C VAL A 30 -6.11 19.08 -22.92
N PRO A 31 -5.11 18.70 -22.14
CA PRO A 31 -5.19 18.78 -20.68
C PRO A 31 -5.10 20.24 -20.20
N VAL A 32 -5.83 20.54 -19.12
CA VAL A 32 -5.72 21.77 -18.34
C VAL A 32 -5.45 21.35 -16.89
N LEU A 33 -4.25 21.62 -16.39
CA LEU A 33 -3.90 21.38 -14.98
C LEU A 33 -4.58 22.43 -14.09
N PHE A 34 -5.14 21.96 -12.98
CA PHE A 34 -5.84 22.78 -12.01
C PHE A 34 -5.40 22.41 -10.58
N ASP A 35 -5.18 23.41 -9.75
CA ASP A 35 -4.96 23.21 -8.31
C ASP A 35 -5.54 24.38 -7.53
N GLU A 36 -6.33 24.12 -6.49
CA GLU A 36 -6.95 25.15 -5.65
C GLU A 36 -5.93 25.94 -4.83
N ASN A 37 -4.71 25.43 -4.68
CA ASN A 37 -3.66 26.09 -3.93
C ASN A 37 -3.02 27.23 -4.74
N GLU A 38 -3.50 28.45 -4.52
CA GLU A 38 -2.97 29.68 -5.15
C GLU A 38 -1.50 29.96 -4.80
N LYS A 39 -0.97 29.35 -3.72
CA LYS A 39 0.40 29.54 -3.27
C LYS A 39 1.42 28.66 -3.98
N LEU A 40 0.97 27.77 -4.86
CA LEU A 40 1.88 26.95 -5.66
C LEU A 40 2.72 27.87 -6.58
N ASP A 41 4.03 27.61 -6.61
CA ASP A 41 4.91 28.29 -7.57
C ASP A 41 4.69 27.68 -8.97
N GLY A 42 3.76 28.28 -9.72
CA GLY A 42 3.42 27.85 -11.07
C GLY A 42 4.62 27.86 -12.04
N LYS A 43 5.60 28.79 -11.83
CA LYS A 43 6.81 28.81 -12.67
C LYS A 43 7.72 27.63 -12.38
N ALA A 44 7.95 27.34 -11.11
CA ALA A 44 8.72 26.16 -10.71
C ALA A 44 8.03 24.86 -11.16
N LEU A 45 6.70 24.77 -11.07
CA LEU A 45 5.93 23.64 -11.55
C LEU A 45 6.08 23.43 -13.06
N CYS A 46 5.88 24.49 -13.87
CA CYS A 46 6.02 24.42 -15.33
C CYS A 46 7.46 24.14 -15.79
N ALA A 47 8.46 24.41 -14.94
CA ALA A 47 9.86 24.12 -15.24
C ALA A 47 10.28 22.67 -14.94
N ARG A 48 9.42 21.84 -14.39
CA ARG A 48 9.72 20.43 -14.10
C ARG A 48 9.85 19.64 -15.39
N GLU A 49 10.73 18.66 -15.41
CA GLU A 49 10.94 17.77 -16.56
C GLU A 49 9.70 16.91 -16.88
N ASP A 50 8.92 16.56 -15.86
CA ASP A 50 7.70 15.77 -15.99
C ASP A 50 6.44 16.60 -16.27
N TYR A 51 6.57 17.95 -16.39
CA TYR A 51 5.45 18.82 -16.76
C TYR A 51 5.14 18.67 -18.25
N PRO A 52 3.89 18.36 -18.65
CA PRO A 52 3.54 18.20 -20.05
C PRO A 52 3.64 19.56 -20.78
N LYS A 53 4.42 19.61 -21.87
CA LYS A 53 4.66 20.86 -22.62
C LYS A 53 3.36 21.47 -23.11
N ASP A 54 3.30 22.79 -23.15
CA ASP A 54 2.16 23.57 -23.64
C ASP A 54 0.82 23.29 -22.93
N THR A 55 0.88 22.69 -21.71
CA THR A 55 -0.31 22.46 -20.89
C THR A 55 -0.65 23.72 -20.10
N ALA A 56 -1.91 24.16 -20.22
CA ALA A 56 -2.41 25.30 -19.44
C ALA A 56 -2.45 24.94 -17.93
N LEU A 57 -2.12 25.93 -17.09
CA LEU A 57 -2.18 25.82 -15.63
C LEU A 57 -3.15 26.85 -15.06
N VAL A 58 -4.09 26.40 -14.25
CA VAL A 58 -5.03 27.24 -13.50
C VAL A 58 -4.79 27.01 -12.02
N LEU A 59 -4.53 28.07 -11.26
CA LEU A 59 -4.35 28.01 -9.81
C LEU A 59 -5.44 28.82 -9.11
N GLY A 60 -5.90 28.35 -7.97
CA GLY A 60 -6.97 28.96 -7.18
C GLY A 60 -8.36 28.54 -7.63
N SER A 61 -9.22 29.48 -7.99
CA SER A 61 -10.61 29.18 -8.37
C SER A 61 -10.74 28.71 -9.82
N LEU A 62 -11.62 27.71 -10.04
CA LEU A 62 -11.92 27.21 -11.37
C LEU A 62 -12.78 28.26 -12.15
N PRO A 63 -12.28 28.77 -13.30
CA PRO A 63 -13.03 29.75 -14.09
C PRO A 63 -14.33 29.15 -14.66
N LYS A 64 -15.45 29.84 -14.51
CA LYS A 64 -16.76 29.39 -15.01
C LYS A 64 -16.78 29.21 -16.53
N GLU A 65 -16.07 30.05 -17.23
CA GLU A 65 -15.96 30.02 -18.71
C GLU A 65 -15.32 28.69 -19.18
N LEU A 66 -14.39 28.15 -18.40
CA LEU A 66 -13.72 26.89 -18.72
C LEU A 66 -14.70 25.71 -18.68
N LEU A 67 -15.70 25.71 -17.78
CA LEU A 67 -16.66 24.61 -17.64
C LEU A 67 -17.33 24.23 -18.97
N SER A 68 -17.74 25.23 -19.77
CA SER A 68 -18.41 24.99 -21.06
C SER A 68 -17.52 24.33 -22.11
N GLU A 69 -16.20 24.29 -21.90
CA GLU A 69 -15.22 23.72 -22.82
C GLU A 69 -14.75 22.32 -22.40
N LEU A 70 -15.03 21.93 -21.16
CA LEU A 70 -14.56 20.66 -20.61
C LEU A 70 -15.45 19.49 -21.07
N SER A 71 -14.81 18.38 -21.42
CA SER A 71 -15.48 17.12 -21.74
C SER A 71 -15.32 16.08 -20.64
N LEU A 72 -14.39 16.30 -19.73
CA LEU A 72 -14.05 15.38 -18.63
C LEU A 72 -13.23 16.13 -17.58
N ALA A 73 -13.36 15.73 -16.33
CA ALA A 73 -12.43 16.08 -15.27
C ALA A 73 -11.77 14.81 -14.70
N VAL A 74 -10.45 14.89 -14.44
CA VAL A 74 -9.67 13.81 -13.83
C VAL A 74 -9.12 14.29 -12.50
N LEU A 75 -9.48 13.62 -11.41
CA LEU A 75 -9.04 13.96 -10.06
C LEU A 75 -7.82 13.15 -9.65
N SER A 76 -6.85 13.82 -9.06
CA SER A 76 -5.78 13.15 -8.32
C SER A 76 -6.35 12.51 -7.04
N PRO A 77 -5.85 11.36 -6.56
CA PRO A 77 -6.43 10.64 -5.40
C PRO A 77 -6.48 11.45 -4.10
N GLY A 78 -5.58 12.44 -3.95
CA GLY A 78 -5.55 13.33 -2.78
C GLY A 78 -6.71 14.32 -2.70
N ILE A 79 -7.40 14.56 -3.81
CA ILE A 79 -8.54 15.50 -3.87
C ILE A 79 -9.82 14.77 -3.50
N SER A 80 -10.61 15.37 -2.61
CA SER A 80 -11.90 14.82 -2.21
C SER A 80 -12.94 15.04 -3.30
N ILE A 81 -13.80 14.03 -3.49
CA ILE A 81 -15.00 14.19 -4.33
C ILE A 81 -16.02 15.17 -3.73
N GLU A 82 -15.86 15.54 -2.45
CA GLU A 82 -16.70 16.49 -1.73
C GLU A 82 -16.23 17.95 -1.86
N GLU A 83 -15.14 18.20 -2.61
CA GLU A 83 -14.67 19.59 -2.84
C GLU A 83 -15.69 20.39 -3.65
N ALA A 84 -15.84 21.67 -3.32
CA ALA A 84 -16.85 22.53 -3.92
C ALA A 84 -16.75 22.63 -5.45
N PHE A 85 -15.54 22.62 -6.01
CA PHE A 85 -15.36 22.66 -7.46
C PHE A 85 -15.82 21.35 -8.12
N VAL A 86 -15.76 20.20 -7.43
CA VAL A 86 -16.25 18.92 -7.96
C VAL A 86 -17.76 18.96 -8.10
N SER A 87 -18.49 19.49 -7.09
CA SER A 87 -19.93 19.72 -7.22
C SER A 87 -20.26 20.63 -8.40
N THR A 88 -19.45 21.66 -8.67
CA THR A 88 -19.62 22.55 -9.81
C THR A 88 -19.44 21.81 -11.15
N LEU A 89 -18.54 20.84 -11.22
CA LEU A 89 -18.37 19.98 -12.40
C LEU A 89 -19.59 19.09 -12.61
N GLU A 90 -20.11 18.49 -11.55
CA GLU A 90 -21.31 17.65 -11.59
C GLU A 90 -22.55 18.44 -12.02
N GLU A 91 -22.75 19.65 -11.47
CA GLU A 91 -23.85 20.56 -11.86
C GLU A 91 -23.76 20.97 -13.35
N ALA A 92 -22.56 20.94 -13.93
CA ALA A 92 -22.32 21.22 -15.36
C ALA A 92 -22.36 19.96 -16.23
N ASP A 93 -22.82 18.81 -15.70
CA ASP A 93 -22.83 17.50 -16.39
C ASP A 93 -21.46 17.06 -16.94
N ILE A 94 -20.37 17.50 -16.32
CA ILE A 94 -19.02 17.11 -16.69
C ILE A 94 -18.66 15.81 -15.94
N PRO A 95 -18.39 14.69 -16.67
CA PRO A 95 -17.98 13.44 -16.02
C PRO A 95 -16.71 13.63 -15.19
N VAL A 96 -16.67 12.98 -14.01
CA VAL A 96 -15.51 13.01 -13.12
C VAL A 96 -14.91 11.61 -13.02
N TRP A 97 -13.65 11.47 -13.42
CA TRP A 97 -12.86 10.25 -13.33
C TRP A 97 -11.70 10.43 -12.37
N GLY A 98 -11.16 9.33 -11.88
CA GLY A 98 -9.86 9.30 -11.23
C GLY A 98 -8.74 8.90 -12.19
N GLU A 99 -7.52 8.96 -11.69
CA GLU A 99 -6.31 8.57 -12.42
C GLU A 99 -6.39 7.12 -12.94
N ILE A 100 -6.94 6.21 -12.12
CA ILE A 100 -7.10 4.79 -12.51
C ILE A 100 -8.10 4.61 -13.64
N GLU A 101 -9.23 5.29 -13.57
CA GLU A 101 -10.27 5.22 -14.60
C GLU A 101 -9.74 5.76 -15.93
N LEU A 102 -8.98 6.87 -15.88
CA LEU A 102 -8.33 7.41 -17.07
C LEU A 102 -7.33 6.40 -17.66
N ALA A 103 -6.50 5.78 -16.83
CA ALA A 103 -5.56 4.76 -17.31
C ALA A 103 -6.29 3.54 -17.88
N TRP A 104 -7.33 3.05 -17.19
CA TRP A 104 -8.17 1.95 -17.65
C TRP A 104 -8.77 2.18 -19.04
N ASN A 105 -9.15 3.41 -19.36
CA ASN A 105 -9.68 3.76 -20.70
C ASN A 105 -8.70 3.47 -21.85
N TYR A 106 -7.41 3.35 -21.55
CA TYR A 106 -6.34 3.04 -22.51
C TYR A 106 -5.69 1.66 -22.30
N GLU A 107 -6.08 0.91 -21.26
CA GLU A 107 -5.54 -0.42 -21.00
C GLU A 107 -5.96 -1.40 -22.12
N LYS A 108 -5.02 -2.23 -22.55
CA LYS A 108 -5.22 -3.23 -23.59
C LYS A 108 -5.03 -4.66 -23.10
N GLY A 109 -4.35 -4.81 -21.99
CA GLY A 109 -4.05 -6.10 -21.38
C GLY A 109 -5.02 -6.50 -20.26
N LYS A 110 -4.61 -7.46 -19.46
CA LYS A 110 -5.34 -7.88 -18.27
C LYS A 110 -4.86 -7.11 -17.04
N VAL A 111 -5.77 -6.84 -16.11
CA VAL A 111 -5.46 -6.14 -14.86
C VAL A 111 -5.71 -7.04 -13.66
N LEU A 112 -4.71 -7.10 -12.76
CA LEU A 112 -4.80 -7.71 -11.43
C LEU A 112 -4.76 -6.58 -10.41
N ALA A 113 -5.86 -6.32 -9.71
CA ALA A 113 -6.00 -5.15 -8.84
C ALA A 113 -6.07 -5.54 -7.36
N ILE A 114 -5.23 -4.92 -6.54
CA ILE A 114 -5.11 -5.26 -5.13
C ILE A 114 -5.44 -4.04 -4.26
N THR A 115 -6.44 -4.19 -3.38
CA THR A 115 -6.80 -3.21 -2.35
C THR A 115 -6.84 -3.85 -0.96
N GLY A 116 -7.12 -3.05 0.04
CA GLY A 116 -7.18 -3.43 1.44
C GLY A 116 -6.72 -2.28 2.34
N THR A 117 -6.87 -2.38 3.64
CA THR A 117 -6.27 -1.41 4.57
C THR A 117 -4.77 -1.63 4.65
N ASN A 118 -4.34 -2.86 4.91
CA ASN A 118 -2.94 -3.25 5.06
C ASN A 118 -2.55 -4.35 4.06
N GLY A 119 -1.25 -4.54 3.84
CA GLY A 119 -0.70 -5.63 3.02
C GLY A 119 -0.62 -5.35 1.51
N LYS A 120 -1.30 -4.33 0.99
CA LYS A 120 -1.35 -4.00 -0.44
C LYS A 120 0.02 -4.02 -1.13
N THR A 121 0.95 -3.24 -0.62
CA THR A 121 2.29 -3.08 -1.23
C THR A 121 3.04 -4.41 -1.30
N THR A 122 3.06 -5.18 -0.21
CA THR A 122 3.73 -6.49 -0.18
C THR A 122 3.10 -7.45 -1.18
N THR A 123 1.77 -7.54 -1.19
CA THR A 123 1.04 -8.44 -2.10
C THR A 123 1.24 -8.02 -3.55
N THR A 124 1.11 -6.72 -3.87
CA THR A 124 1.28 -6.20 -5.24
C THR A 124 2.70 -6.42 -5.74
N THR A 125 3.72 -6.17 -4.91
CA THR A 125 5.11 -6.38 -5.28
C THR A 125 5.39 -7.86 -5.52
N LEU A 126 4.92 -8.75 -4.63
CA LEU A 126 5.10 -10.19 -4.78
C LEU A 126 4.39 -10.73 -6.04
N VAL A 127 3.14 -10.33 -6.29
CA VAL A 127 2.43 -10.69 -7.53
C VAL A 127 3.19 -10.18 -8.75
N GLY A 128 3.69 -8.94 -8.70
CA GLY A 128 4.50 -8.36 -9.77
C GLY A 128 5.76 -9.18 -10.06
N GLU A 129 6.49 -9.61 -9.02
CA GLU A 129 7.69 -10.45 -9.19
C GLU A 129 7.36 -11.86 -9.73
N ILE A 130 6.25 -12.46 -9.29
CA ILE A 130 5.77 -13.75 -9.84
C ILE A 130 5.47 -13.60 -11.33
N LEU A 131 4.77 -12.54 -11.71
CA LEU A 131 4.36 -12.34 -13.11
C LEU A 131 5.53 -11.98 -14.02
N LYS A 132 6.51 -11.17 -13.56
CA LYS A 132 7.73 -10.88 -14.31
C LYS A 132 8.59 -12.11 -14.58
N ARG A 133 8.52 -13.13 -13.73
CA ARG A 133 9.17 -14.43 -14.00
C ARG A 133 8.39 -15.31 -14.97
N TYR A 134 7.08 -15.06 -15.07
CA TYR A 134 6.20 -15.84 -15.94
C TYR A 134 6.09 -15.25 -17.35
N GLN A 135 6.08 -13.92 -17.49
CA GLN A 135 5.97 -13.23 -18.78
C GLN A 135 6.64 -11.84 -18.75
N ASP A 136 7.17 -11.41 -19.92
CA ASP A 136 7.94 -10.16 -20.03
C ASP A 136 7.08 -8.89 -19.90
N ASN A 137 5.88 -8.88 -20.51
CA ASN A 137 5.00 -7.71 -20.56
C ASN A 137 4.21 -7.52 -19.25
N THR A 138 4.94 -7.36 -18.12
CA THR A 138 4.36 -7.16 -16.79
C THR A 138 4.63 -5.75 -16.28
N PHE A 139 3.55 -5.02 -15.93
CA PHE A 139 3.59 -3.69 -15.37
C PHE A 139 3.12 -3.70 -13.91
N VAL A 140 3.84 -3.02 -13.02
CA VAL A 140 3.46 -2.85 -11.61
C VAL A 140 3.24 -1.36 -11.35
N VAL A 141 2.01 -0.98 -11.02
CA VAL A 141 1.58 0.42 -11.05
C VAL A 141 0.61 0.76 -9.89
N GLY A 142 0.22 2.02 -9.82
CA GLY A 142 -0.87 2.51 -8.98
C GLY A 142 -0.39 3.30 -7.77
N ASN A 143 -0.92 2.99 -6.60
CA ASN A 143 -0.63 3.69 -5.34
C ASN A 143 0.84 3.54 -4.88
N ILE A 144 1.58 2.61 -5.46
CA ILE A 144 3.02 2.41 -5.28
C ILE A 144 3.76 2.60 -6.61
N GLY A 145 5.02 2.99 -6.50
CA GLY A 145 5.93 3.05 -7.64
C GLY A 145 5.53 4.09 -8.68
N THR A 146 5.20 3.63 -9.88
CA THR A 146 4.84 4.47 -11.02
C THR A 146 3.33 4.63 -11.14
N PRO A 147 2.79 5.85 -11.35
CA PRO A 147 1.38 6.04 -11.66
C PRO A 147 0.94 5.20 -12.86
N TYR A 148 -0.27 4.66 -12.79
CA TYR A 148 -0.79 3.81 -13.87
C TYR A 148 -0.85 4.57 -15.21
N THR A 149 -1.21 5.84 -15.17
CA THR A 149 -1.24 6.73 -16.33
C THR A 149 0.11 6.91 -17.05
N GLN A 150 1.24 6.66 -16.38
CA GLN A 150 2.56 6.77 -17.01
C GLN A 150 2.96 5.52 -17.81
N GLU A 151 2.38 4.36 -17.46
CA GLU A 151 2.75 3.07 -18.05
C GLU A 151 1.74 2.55 -19.08
N VAL A 152 0.46 2.90 -18.95
CA VAL A 152 -0.64 2.26 -19.68
C VAL A 152 -0.50 2.31 -21.21
N LEU A 153 0.10 3.34 -21.80
CA LEU A 153 0.29 3.39 -23.26
C LEU A 153 1.31 2.38 -23.79
N LYS A 154 2.09 1.75 -22.89
CA LYS A 154 3.04 0.68 -23.23
C LYS A 154 2.38 -0.70 -23.25
N THR A 155 1.15 -0.82 -22.76
CA THR A 155 0.43 -2.10 -22.68
C THR A 155 -0.09 -2.52 -24.06
N ASP A 156 -0.16 -3.82 -24.25
CA ASP A 156 -0.77 -4.48 -25.40
C ASP A 156 -1.71 -5.61 -24.94
N LYS A 157 -2.31 -6.34 -25.87
CA LYS A 157 -3.26 -7.42 -25.56
C LYS A 157 -2.66 -8.59 -24.74
N ASP A 158 -1.36 -8.74 -24.77
CA ASP A 158 -0.61 -9.81 -24.07
C ASP A 158 0.00 -9.33 -22.74
N SER A 159 -0.20 -8.05 -22.42
CA SER A 159 0.29 -7.44 -21.18
C SER A 159 -0.53 -7.84 -19.97
N VAL A 160 0.12 -7.83 -18.80
CA VAL A 160 -0.55 -7.88 -17.50
C VAL A 160 -0.13 -6.70 -16.63
N THR A 161 -1.10 -6.01 -16.09
CA THR A 161 -0.92 -4.88 -15.18
C THR A 161 -1.30 -5.30 -13.76
N VAL A 162 -0.36 -5.24 -12.82
CA VAL A 162 -0.58 -5.46 -11.40
C VAL A 162 -0.70 -4.09 -10.74
N ALA A 163 -1.89 -3.77 -10.25
CA ALA A 163 -2.20 -2.44 -9.75
C ALA A 163 -2.50 -2.44 -8.25
N GLU A 164 -1.72 -1.68 -7.48
CA GLU A 164 -2.09 -1.34 -6.10
C GLU A 164 -3.12 -0.21 -6.12
N ILE A 165 -4.30 -0.46 -5.55
CA ILE A 165 -5.40 0.48 -5.58
C ILE A 165 -5.79 0.91 -4.16
N SER A 166 -5.72 2.22 -3.89
CA SER A 166 -6.23 2.82 -2.64
C SER A 166 -7.74 3.00 -2.67
N SER A 167 -8.36 3.21 -1.51
CA SER A 167 -9.79 3.57 -1.43
C SER A 167 -10.07 4.90 -2.15
N PHE A 168 -9.18 5.88 -2.03
CA PHE A 168 -9.35 7.18 -2.70
C PHE A 168 -9.40 7.07 -4.23
N GLN A 169 -8.61 6.16 -4.79
CA GLN A 169 -8.63 5.89 -6.22
C GLN A 169 -9.91 5.18 -6.67
N LEU A 170 -10.51 4.35 -5.81
CA LEU A 170 -11.76 3.65 -6.11
C LEU A 170 -12.99 4.56 -6.08
N GLU A 171 -12.98 5.67 -5.34
CA GLU A 171 -14.10 6.62 -5.28
C GLU A 171 -14.55 7.11 -6.66
N THR A 172 -13.60 7.22 -7.59
CA THR A 172 -13.80 7.76 -8.94
C THR A 172 -13.63 6.73 -10.05
N ALA A 173 -13.62 5.43 -9.69
CA ALA A 173 -13.62 4.33 -10.64
C ALA A 173 -15.04 4.08 -11.17
N VAL A 174 -15.23 4.13 -12.48
CA VAL A 174 -16.54 4.00 -13.14
C VAL A 174 -16.64 2.69 -13.95
N HIS A 175 -15.71 2.47 -14.87
CA HIS A 175 -15.69 1.31 -15.79
C HIS A 175 -14.52 0.36 -15.49
N PHE A 176 -13.67 0.69 -14.50
CA PHE A 176 -12.52 -0.11 -14.13
C PHE A 176 -12.94 -1.57 -13.86
N HIS A 177 -12.32 -2.51 -14.59
CA HIS A 177 -12.70 -3.93 -14.59
C HIS A 177 -11.46 -4.82 -14.52
N PRO A 178 -10.97 -5.17 -13.33
CA PRO A 178 -9.86 -6.12 -13.21
C PRO A 178 -10.32 -7.57 -13.48
N THR A 179 -9.48 -8.35 -14.16
CA THR A 179 -9.69 -9.80 -14.35
C THR A 179 -9.58 -10.58 -13.04
N VAL A 180 -8.67 -10.13 -12.16
CA VAL A 180 -8.54 -10.64 -10.79
C VAL A 180 -8.47 -9.44 -9.85
N SER A 181 -9.34 -9.40 -8.87
CA SER A 181 -9.27 -8.44 -7.77
C SER A 181 -8.89 -9.12 -6.46
N ALA A 182 -8.37 -8.34 -5.50
CA ALA A 182 -8.17 -8.79 -4.14
C ALA A 182 -8.51 -7.70 -3.14
N ILE A 183 -9.19 -8.06 -2.06
CA ILE A 183 -9.41 -7.20 -0.89
C ILE A 183 -8.80 -7.92 0.31
N LEU A 184 -7.66 -7.42 0.78
CA LEU A 184 -6.84 -8.14 1.77
C LEU A 184 -7.41 -8.07 3.18
N ASN A 185 -7.98 -6.92 3.55
CA ASN A 185 -8.60 -6.67 4.85
C ASN A 185 -9.27 -5.30 4.86
N ILE A 186 -10.22 -5.12 5.79
CA ILE A 186 -10.93 -3.85 6.04
C ILE A 186 -10.88 -3.57 7.54
N THR A 187 -9.97 -2.71 7.96
CA THR A 187 -9.81 -2.24 9.35
C THR A 187 -9.89 -0.71 9.38
N PRO A 188 -10.24 -0.08 10.53
CA PRO A 188 -10.43 1.36 10.60
C PRO A 188 -9.24 2.16 10.08
N ASP A 189 -9.46 2.96 9.04
CA ASP A 189 -8.49 3.88 8.47
C ASP A 189 -9.21 4.94 7.62
N HIS A 190 -8.63 6.11 7.48
CA HIS A 190 -9.15 7.20 6.63
C HIS A 190 -10.61 7.60 6.89
N LEU A 191 -11.13 7.43 8.12
CA LEU A 191 -12.52 7.78 8.47
C LEU A 191 -12.79 9.30 8.43
N ASN A 192 -11.75 10.12 8.46
CA ASN A 192 -11.87 11.55 8.19
C ASN A 192 -12.32 11.86 6.74
N ARG A 193 -12.18 10.92 5.80
CA ARG A 193 -12.63 11.05 4.42
C ARG A 193 -13.86 10.20 4.11
N HIS A 194 -13.88 8.96 4.58
CA HIS A 194 -15.00 8.04 4.31
C HIS A 194 -16.14 8.13 5.32
N HIS A 195 -15.95 8.87 6.42
CA HIS A 195 -16.89 9.15 7.51
C HIS A 195 -17.28 7.92 8.34
N THR A 196 -17.64 6.80 7.72
CA THR A 196 -18.04 5.56 8.42
C THR A 196 -17.27 4.34 7.89
N MET A 197 -17.26 3.26 8.68
CA MET A 197 -16.68 1.99 8.25
C MET A 197 -17.47 1.36 7.11
N GLU A 198 -18.77 1.54 7.08
CA GLU A 198 -19.65 1.06 6.01
C GLU A 198 -19.30 1.69 4.67
N ASN A 199 -19.10 3.01 4.64
CA ASN A 199 -18.66 3.72 3.42
C ASN A 199 -17.25 3.27 3.00
N TYR A 200 -16.33 3.15 3.95
CA TYR A 200 -14.97 2.70 3.67
C TYR A 200 -14.94 1.28 3.09
N ALA A 201 -15.73 0.37 3.65
CA ALA A 201 -15.90 -0.99 3.14
C ALA A 201 -16.50 -0.98 1.73
N ALA A 202 -17.61 -0.28 1.53
CA ALA A 202 -18.30 -0.18 0.24
C ALA A 202 -17.39 0.37 -0.87
N VAL A 203 -16.54 1.37 -0.55
CA VAL A 203 -15.57 1.90 -1.52
C VAL A 203 -14.53 0.84 -1.89
N LYS A 204 -14.02 0.02 -0.94
CA LYS A 204 -13.09 -1.06 -1.30
C LYS A 204 -13.76 -2.20 -2.07
N GLU A 205 -14.97 -2.56 -1.69
CA GLU A 205 -15.78 -3.57 -2.37
C GLU A 205 -16.07 -3.18 -3.84
N SER A 206 -16.14 -1.87 -4.13
CA SER A 206 -16.38 -1.36 -5.49
C SER A 206 -15.30 -1.74 -6.51
N ILE A 207 -14.13 -2.24 -6.08
CA ILE A 207 -13.11 -2.81 -6.99
C ILE A 207 -13.67 -3.93 -7.85
N THR A 208 -14.73 -4.61 -7.39
CA THR A 208 -15.40 -5.70 -8.09
C THR A 208 -16.60 -5.24 -8.94
N LYS A 209 -16.96 -3.96 -8.89
CA LYS A 209 -18.22 -3.39 -9.42
C LYS A 209 -18.54 -3.82 -10.86
N ASN A 210 -17.52 -3.88 -11.70
CA ASN A 210 -17.68 -4.23 -13.11
C ASN A 210 -17.21 -5.67 -13.42
N GLN A 211 -16.78 -6.44 -12.42
CA GLN A 211 -16.42 -7.84 -12.60
C GLN A 211 -17.67 -8.70 -12.88
N THR A 212 -17.44 -9.86 -13.43
CA THR A 212 -18.46 -10.84 -13.79
C THR A 212 -18.12 -12.21 -13.20
N LYS A 213 -18.98 -13.21 -13.42
CA LYS A 213 -18.73 -14.60 -13.04
C LYS A 213 -17.50 -15.23 -13.71
N ASP A 214 -16.93 -14.60 -14.72
CA ASP A 214 -15.73 -15.08 -15.42
C ASP A 214 -14.44 -14.53 -14.79
N ASP A 215 -14.57 -13.58 -13.85
CA ASP A 215 -13.49 -12.95 -13.11
C ASP A 215 -13.33 -13.57 -11.72
N PHE A 216 -12.25 -13.21 -11.02
CA PHE A 216 -11.95 -13.71 -9.67
C PHE A 216 -11.78 -12.59 -8.67
N CYS A 217 -12.23 -12.83 -7.44
CA CYS A 217 -12.00 -11.93 -6.30
C CYS A 217 -11.40 -12.71 -5.12
N VAL A 218 -10.18 -12.36 -4.72
CA VAL A 218 -9.47 -12.96 -3.59
C VAL A 218 -9.81 -12.22 -2.30
N LEU A 219 -10.34 -12.92 -1.30
CA LEU A 219 -10.85 -12.35 -0.06
C LEU A 219 -10.27 -13.05 1.17
N ASN A 220 -10.04 -12.28 2.24
CA ASN A 220 -9.64 -12.78 3.55
C ASN A 220 -10.84 -13.32 4.31
N HIS A 221 -10.80 -14.60 4.66
CA HIS A 221 -11.85 -15.27 5.42
C HIS A 221 -11.90 -14.85 6.89
N GLU A 222 -10.86 -14.22 7.43
CA GLU A 222 -10.85 -13.72 8.81
C GLU A 222 -11.61 -12.38 8.95
N ASP A 223 -11.83 -11.68 7.86
CA ASP A 223 -12.42 -10.34 7.86
C ASP A 223 -13.95 -10.41 7.80
N SER A 224 -14.62 -9.86 8.80
CA SER A 224 -16.07 -9.90 8.91
C SER A 224 -16.79 -9.09 7.80
N TRP A 225 -16.18 -7.98 7.34
CA TRP A 225 -16.72 -7.19 6.24
C TRP A 225 -16.70 -7.99 4.94
N LEU A 226 -15.57 -8.69 4.68
CA LEU A 226 -15.40 -9.49 3.48
C LEU A 226 -16.28 -10.75 3.49
N LYS A 227 -16.49 -11.37 4.67
CA LYS A 227 -17.48 -12.45 4.82
C LYS A 227 -18.90 -11.98 4.47
N ALA A 228 -19.27 -10.78 4.92
CA ALA A 228 -20.58 -10.20 4.63
C ALA A 228 -20.74 -9.77 3.16
N PHE A 229 -19.64 -9.37 2.52
CA PHE A 229 -19.60 -8.96 1.13
C PHE A 229 -19.64 -10.14 0.14
N ALA A 230 -18.96 -11.24 0.44
CA ALA A 230 -18.77 -12.35 -0.50
C ALA A 230 -20.03 -12.87 -1.20
N PRO A 231 -21.22 -12.99 -0.53
CA PRO A 231 -22.45 -13.39 -1.21
C PRO A 231 -22.95 -12.39 -2.26
N LYS A 232 -22.47 -11.15 -2.24
CA LYS A 232 -22.84 -10.07 -3.16
C LYS A 232 -21.77 -9.85 -4.24
N CYS A 233 -20.60 -10.49 -4.11
CA CYS A 233 -19.50 -10.35 -5.04
C CYS A 233 -19.88 -10.87 -6.43
N PRO A 234 -19.76 -10.09 -7.50
CA PRO A 234 -20.11 -10.53 -8.85
C PRO A 234 -19.12 -11.54 -9.45
N ALA A 235 -17.87 -11.56 -8.92
CA ALA A 235 -16.81 -12.45 -9.35
C ALA A 235 -16.80 -13.79 -8.57
N GLN A 236 -16.04 -14.76 -9.05
CA GLN A 236 -15.78 -16.00 -8.32
C GLN A 236 -14.87 -15.71 -7.12
N VAL A 237 -15.37 -15.96 -5.91
CA VAL A 237 -14.62 -15.72 -4.68
C VAL A 237 -13.60 -16.84 -4.44
N ILE A 238 -12.35 -16.44 -4.19
CA ILE A 238 -11.26 -17.29 -3.73
C ILE A 238 -10.87 -16.84 -2.32
N TRP A 239 -11.03 -17.74 -1.35
CA TRP A 239 -10.73 -17.44 0.04
C TRP A 239 -9.28 -17.73 0.40
N PHE A 240 -8.73 -16.92 1.32
CA PHE A 240 -7.54 -17.27 2.10
C PHE A 240 -7.79 -17.09 3.60
N SER A 241 -7.11 -17.89 4.43
CA SER A 241 -7.27 -17.88 5.89
C SER A 241 -5.95 -18.24 6.59
N SER A 242 -5.61 -17.46 7.63
CA SER A 242 -4.48 -17.81 8.52
C SER A 242 -4.91 -18.54 9.79
N LYS A 243 -6.21 -18.62 10.08
CA LYS A 243 -6.74 -19.19 11.33
C LYS A 243 -7.56 -20.44 11.15
N GLU A 244 -8.25 -20.55 10.01
CA GLU A 244 -9.20 -21.64 9.76
C GLU A 244 -8.78 -22.48 8.56
N LYS A 245 -8.93 -23.79 8.67
CA LYS A 245 -8.83 -24.71 7.54
C LYS A 245 -10.08 -24.57 6.68
N LEU A 246 -9.90 -24.22 5.42
CA LEU A 246 -11.00 -23.98 4.48
C LEU A 246 -11.35 -25.26 3.70
N GLU A 247 -12.65 -25.48 3.46
CA GLU A 247 -13.11 -26.52 2.52
C GLU A 247 -12.66 -26.22 1.08
N ARG A 248 -12.55 -24.91 0.74
CA ARG A 248 -12.09 -24.44 -0.57
C ARG A 248 -11.36 -23.11 -0.42
N GLY A 249 -10.09 -23.06 -0.82
CA GLY A 249 -9.25 -21.87 -0.73
C GLY A 249 -7.82 -22.18 -0.34
N TYR A 250 -7.12 -21.13 0.12
CA TYR A 250 -5.74 -21.19 0.60
C TYR A 250 -5.73 -20.94 2.11
N TYR A 251 -4.97 -21.73 2.88
CA TYR A 251 -5.00 -21.57 4.33
C TYR A 251 -3.72 -22.07 5.01
N LEU A 252 -3.53 -21.60 6.24
CA LEU A 252 -2.38 -21.95 7.07
C LEU A 252 -2.75 -23.09 8.03
N VAL A 253 -1.93 -24.13 8.07
CA VAL A 253 -2.02 -25.24 9.05
C VAL A 253 -0.66 -25.40 9.71
N GLY A 254 -0.55 -24.98 10.98
CA GLY A 254 0.75 -24.90 11.63
C GLY A 254 1.70 -23.95 10.89
N SER A 255 2.83 -24.47 10.41
CA SER A 255 3.77 -23.72 9.58
C SER A 255 3.55 -23.91 8.07
N LYS A 256 2.49 -24.60 7.65
CA LYS A 256 2.31 -24.97 6.24
C LYS A 256 1.21 -24.15 5.58
N ILE A 257 1.52 -23.51 4.46
CA ILE A 257 0.53 -22.95 3.54
C ILE A 257 0.00 -24.11 2.69
N CYS A 258 -1.31 -24.30 2.76
CA CYS A 258 -2.04 -25.35 2.06
C CYS A 258 -3.07 -24.74 1.10
N ARG A 259 -3.50 -25.51 0.12
CA ARG A 259 -4.70 -25.22 -0.66
C ARG A 259 -5.64 -26.42 -0.72
N ASN A 260 -6.92 -26.14 -0.89
CA ASN A 260 -7.91 -27.10 -1.28
C ASN A 260 -8.81 -26.46 -2.35
N LEU A 261 -8.90 -27.07 -3.52
CA LEU A 261 -9.76 -26.62 -4.63
C LEU A 261 -10.94 -27.57 -4.87
N GLY A 262 -11.26 -28.41 -3.89
CA GLY A 262 -12.31 -29.44 -3.98
C GLY A 262 -11.80 -30.85 -4.28
N ASN A 263 -10.48 -31.01 -4.49
CA ASN A 263 -9.83 -32.29 -4.80
C ASN A 263 -8.99 -32.85 -3.63
N GLY A 264 -9.18 -32.27 -2.43
CA GLY A 264 -8.40 -32.60 -1.24
C GLY A 264 -7.34 -31.52 -0.93
N GLU A 265 -6.72 -31.70 0.24
CA GLU A 265 -5.68 -30.79 0.73
C GLU A 265 -4.35 -31.04 0.02
N GLU A 266 -3.70 -29.98 -0.41
CA GLU A 266 -2.34 -29.98 -0.94
C GLU A 266 -1.48 -29.00 -0.12
N VAL A 267 -0.35 -29.47 0.39
CA VAL A 267 0.66 -28.62 1.02
C VAL A 267 1.48 -27.96 -0.07
N LEU A 268 1.52 -26.62 -0.07
CA LEU A 268 2.25 -25.83 -1.06
C LEU A 268 3.68 -25.53 -0.62
N LEU A 269 3.87 -25.02 0.60
CA LEU A 269 5.19 -24.73 1.17
C LEU A 269 5.12 -24.60 2.70
N ASP A 270 6.28 -24.72 3.36
CA ASP A 270 6.44 -24.34 4.76
C ASP A 270 6.83 -22.87 4.87
N VAL A 271 6.25 -22.13 5.83
CA VAL A 271 6.57 -20.70 6.04
C VAL A 271 8.04 -20.45 6.41
N ASP A 272 8.73 -21.48 6.95
CA ASP A 272 10.16 -21.39 7.26
C ASP A 272 11.06 -21.43 5.99
N GLU A 273 10.49 -21.79 4.83
CA GLU A 273 11.17 -21.69 3.53
C GLU A 273 11.15 -20.25 2.96
N MET A 274 10.39 -19.34 3.57
CA MET A 274 10.24 -17.95 3.11
C MET A 274 11.15 -17.00 3.88
N GLN A 275 11.49 -15.87 3.23
CA GLN A 275 12.19 -14.76 3.89
C GLN A 275 11.24 -13.84 4.67
N LEU A 276 9.95 -13.86 4.32
CA LEU A 276 8.93 -13.07 4.99
C LEU A 276 8.54 -13.70 6.32
N ILE A 277 8.41 -12.88 7.36
CA ILE A 277 8.03 -13.33 8.71
C ILE A 277 6.71 -12.70 9.16
N GLY A 278 6.01 -13.39 10.04
CA GLY A 278 4.77 -12.93 10.65
C GLY A 278 3.50 -13.33 9.90
N VAL A 279 2.45 -13.63 10.67
CA VAL A 279 1.17 -14.15 10.14
C VAL A 279 0.56 -13.25 9.07
N HIS A 280 0.61 -11.93 9.27
CA HIS A 280 0.12 -10.97 8.28
C HIS A 280 0.84 -11.08 6.91
N ASN A 281 2.15 -11.43 6.92
CA ASN A 281 2.87 -11.69 5.68
C ASN A 281 2.51 -13.05 5.08
N PHE A 282 2.18 -14.04 5.90
CA PHE A 282 1.67 -15.33 5.39
C PHE A 282 0.31 -15.14 4.71
N GLU A 283 -0.55 -14.26 5.23
CA GLU A 283 -1.79 -13.82 4.59
C GLU A 283 -1.52 -13.12 3.25
N ASN A 284 -0.59 -12.17 3.21
CA ASN A 284 -0.19 -11.49 1.97
C ASN A 284 0.35 -12.49 0.92
N VAL A 285 1.11 -13.49 1.35
CA VAL A 285 1.64 -14.55 0.47
C VAL A 285 0.52 -15.44 -0.03
N MET A 286 -0.41 -15.90 0.82
CA MET A 286 -1.56 -16.70 0.40
C MET A 286 -2.43 -15.94 -0.62
N ALA A 287 -2.67 -14.64 -0.39
CA ALA A 287 -3.37 -13.79 -1.34
C ALA A 287 -2.61 -13.69 -2.69
N ALA A 288 -1.30 -13.47 -2.66
CA ALA A 288 -0.48 -13.39 -3.87
C ALA A 288 -0.46 -14.71 -4.65
N ILE A 289 -0.35 -15.86 -3.96
CA ILE A 289 -0.46 -17.19 -4.57
C ILE A 289 -1.83 -17.36 -5.25
N ALA A 290 -2.92 -16.98 -4.54
CA ALA A 290 -4.28 -17.09 -5.06
C ALA A 290 -4.50 -16.22 -6.31
N ILE A 291 -4.02 -14.97 -6.29
CA ILE A 291 -4.11 -14.02 -7.41
C ILE A 291 -3.35 -14.57 -8.63
N ALA A 292 -2.09 -14.97 -8.45
CA ALA A 292 -1.25 -15.47 -9.54
C ALA A 292 -1.79 -16.78 -10.12
N ALA A 293 -2.27 -17.69 -9.28
CA ALA A 293 -2.88 -18.95 -9.70
C ALA A 293 -4.21 -18.71 -10.45
N ALA A 294 -5.05 -17.76 -10.00
CA ALA A 294 -6.28 -17.38 -10.70
C ALA A 294 -5.99 -16.78 -12.09
N TYR A 295 -4.88 -16.04 -12.23
CA TYR A 295 -4.43 -15.56 -13.55
C TYR A 295 -3.92 -16.68 -14.46
N GLY A 296 -3.49 -17.82 -13.90
CA GLY A 296 -3.01 -18.98 -14.65
C GLY A 296 -1.50 -19.20 -14.60
N VAL A 297 -0.77 -18.57 -13.66
CA VAL A 297 0.66 -18.83 -13.46
C VAL A 297 0.85 -20.26 -12.92
N PRO A 298 1.79 -21.07 -13.45
CA PRO A 298 2.13 -22.38 -12.91
C PRO A 298 2.56 -22.30 -11.44
N MET A 299 2.07 -23.24 -10.62
CA MET A 299 2.34 -23.23 -9.17
C MET A 299 3.84 -23.31 -8.84
N GLU A 300 4.62 -24.02 -9.64
CA GLU A 300 6.07 -24.13 -9.48
C GLU A 300 6.73 -22.74 -9.56
N THR A 301 6.39 -21.91 -10.57
CA THR A 301 6.88 -20.55 -10.74
C THR A 301 6.48 -19.65 -9.55
N ILE A 302 5.22 -19.82 -9.08
CA ILE A 302 4.70 -19.06 -7.93
C ILE A 302 5.53 -19.38 -6.68
N LEU A 303 5.67 -20.66 -6.35
CA LEU A 303 6.34 -21.10 -5.12
C LEU A 303 7.83 -20.81 -5.13
N ASP A 304 8.52 -20.97 -6.27
CA ASP A 304 9.93 -20.60 -6.39
C ASP A 304 10.12 -19.10 -6.12
N THR A 305 9.24 -18.26 -6.67
CA THR A 305 9.31 -16.80 -6.42
C THR A 305 9.06 -16.47 -4.96
N VAL A 306 8.03 -17.07 -4.34
CA VAL A 306 7.68 -16.84 -2.93
C VAL A 306 8.83 -17.18 -2.00
N LYS A 307 9.53 -18.28 -2.22
CA LYS A 307 10.69 -18.71 -1.39
C LYS A 307 11.85 -17.70 -1.40
N HIS A 308 12.06 -17.03 -2.54
CA HIS A 308 13.18 -16.10 -2.73
C HIS A 308 12.78 -14.62 -2.56
N PHE A 309 11.48 -14.33 -2.40
CA PHE A 309 11.00 -12.96 -2.27
C PHE A 309 11.45 -12.34 -0.94
N GLN A 310 12.09 -11.19 -1.03
CA GLN A 310 12.49 -10.41 0.12
C GLN A 310 11.40 -9.41 0.53
N ALA A 311 11.40 -9.02 1.80
CA ALA A 311 10.46 -8.00 2.26
C ALA A 311 10.62 -6.69 1.46
N VAL A 312 9.51 -6.00 1.26
CA VAL A 312 9.53 -4.66 0.66
C VAL A 312 10.36 -3.74 1.55
N GLU A 313 11.20 -2.95 0.93
CA GLU A 313 12.08 -2.02 1.62
C GLU A 313 11.33 -1.21 2.69
N HIS A 314 11.92 -1.10 3.87
CA HIS A 314 11.38 -0.43 5.06
C HIS A 314 10.11 -1.07 5.68
N ARG A 315 9.75 -2.31 5.33
CA ARG A 315 8.60 -3.01 5.91
C ARG A 315 9.03 -4.37 6.48
N ILE A 316 9.36 -4.41 7.77
CA ILE A 316 9.92 -5.57 8.49
C ILE A 316 11.05 -6.21 7.65
N GLU A 317 11.84 -5.35 7.05
CA GLU A 317 12.93 -5.69 6.15
C GLU A 317 14.10 -6.23 6.98
N TYR A 318 14.53 -7.46 6.73
CA TYR A 318 15.79 -7.96 7.26
C TYR A 318 16.95 -7.16 6.67
N VAL A 319 17.79 -6.59 7.53
CA VAL A 319 18.94 -5.80 7.08
C VAL A 319 20.23 -6.61 7.14
N ALA A 320 20.55 -7.14 8.32
CA ALA A 320 21.76 -7.94 8.53
C ALA A 320 21.69 -8.68 9.87
N THR A 321 22.57 -9.67 10.02
CA THR A 321 22.93 -10.22 11.33
C THR A 321 24.36 -9.78 11.64
N LYS A 322 24.56 -9.09 12.77
CA LYS A 322 25.85 -8.60 13.25
C LYS A 322 26.10 -9.10 14.66
N ASN A 323 27.22 -9.78 14.89
CA ASN A 323 27.57 -10.35 16.20
C ASN A 323 26.46 -11.20 16.84
N GLY A 324 25.71 -11.96 16.02
CA GLY A 324 24.58 -12.78 16.48
C GLY A 324 23.29 -12.00 16.80
N VAL A 325 23.23 -10.69 16.54
CA VAL A 325 22.04 -9.83 16.66
C VAL A 325 21.44 -9.63 15.28
N VAL A 326 20.12 -9.80 15.16
CA VAL A 326 19.38 -9.64 13.92
C VAL A 326 18.77 -8.24 13.85
N TYR A 327 18.92 -7.54 12.72
CA TYR A 327 18.43 -6.18 12.55
C TYR A 327 17.30 -6.13 11.53
N TYR A 328 16.15 -5.54 11.94
CA TYR A 328 14.97 -5.38 11.11
C TYR A 328 14.58 -3.90 10.96
N ASN A 329 14.30 -3.50 9.74
CA ASN A 329 13.86 -2.16 9.37
C ASN A 329 12.36 -2.16 9.04
N ASP A 330 11.56 -1.57 9.92
CA ASP A 330 10.14 -1.32 9.70
C ASP A 330 9.84 0.19 9.79
N SER A 331 10.69 1.00 9.19
CA SER A 331 10.53 2.46 9.18
C SER A 331 9.20 2.93 8.60
N LYS A 332 8.55 2.10 7.76
CA LYS A 332 7.20 2.33 7.21
C LYS A 332 6.08 2.10 8.23
N GLY A 333 6.37 1.54 9.41
CA GLY A 333 5.46 1.42 10.55
C GLY A 333 5.19 2.78 11.21
N THR A 334 4.48 3.67 10.50
CA THR A 334 4.24 5.07 10.88
C THR A 334 2.98 5.29 11.71
N ASN A 335 2.35 4.22 12.15
CA ASN A 335 1.20 4.20 13.06
C ASN A 335 1.28 2.98 14.01
N PRO A 336 0.51 2.98 15.11
CA PRO A 336 0.51 1.89 16.09
C PRO A 336 0.12 0.54 15.49
N ASP A 337 -0.89 0.46 14.62
CA ASP A 337 -1.35 -0.80 14.02
C ASP A 337 -0.26 -1.51 13.21
N ALA A 338 0.47 -0.77 12.40
CA ALA A 338 1.59 -1.32 11.66
C ALA A 338 2.70 -1.82 12.59
N ALA A 339 3.03 -1.06 13.64
CA ALA A 339 4.05 -1.42 14.60
C ALA A 339 3.65 -2.61 15.48
N ILE A 340 2.35 -2.80 15.77
CA ILE A 340 1.82 -4.01 16.42
C ILE A 340 2.14 -5.24 15.57
N GLN A 341 1.92 -5.18 14.27
CA GLN A 341 2.22 -6.32 13.38
C GLN A 341 3.72 -6.60 13.34
N ALA A 342 4.55 -5.56 13.34
CA ALA A 342 6.00 -5.72 13.34
C ALA A 342 6.50 -6.42 14.59
N ILE A 343 6.06 -5.99 15.79
CA ILE A 343 6.51 -6.65 17.04
C ILE A 343 5.95 -8.06 17.19
N ARG A 344 4.72 -8.31 16.74
CA ARG A 344 4.15 -9.66 16.74
C ARG A 344 4.93 -10.63 15.84
N ALA A 345 5.51 -10.13 14.74
CA ALA A 345 6.33 -10.91 13.83
C ALA A 345 7.71 -11.29 14.39
N MET A 346 8.19 -10.61 15.43
CA MET A 346 9.51 -10.90 16.01
C MET A 346 9.51 -12.26 16.70
N LYS A 347 10.53 -13.06 16.39
CA LYS A 347 10.79 -14.39 16.96
C LYS A 347 11.83 -14.34 18.11
N TRP A 348 12.47 -13.20 18.33
CA TRP A 348 13.58 -12.99 19.27
C TRP A 348 13.24 -11.95 20.32
N PRO A 349 13.90 -11.98 21.50
CA PRO A 349 13.88 -10.84 22.41
C PRO A 349 14.33 -9.58 21.65
N THR A 350 13.56 -8.50 21.78
CA THR A 350 13.69 -7.36 20.86
C THR A 350 14.07 -6.08 21.59
N VAL A 351 15.09 -5.40 21.09
CA VAL A 351 15.36 -3.99 21.38
C VAL A 351 14.64 -3.16 20.35
N LEU A 352 13.65 -2.35 20.77
CA LEU A 352 12.72 -1.66 19.89
C LEU A 352 12.99 -0.15 19.84
N ILE A 353 13.14 0.41 18.65
CA ILE A 353 13.18 1.86 18.43
C ILE A 353 11.77 2.34 18.08
N GLY A 354 11.21 3.22 18.93
CA GLY A 354 9.90 3.81 18.78
C GLY A 354 9.91 5.34 18.81
N GLY A 355 8.77 5.95 18.44
CA GLY A 355 8.58 7.40 18.52
C GLY A 355 8.85 8.17 17.21
N GLY A 356 8.51 9.45 17.23
CA GLY A 356 8.61 10.35 16.09
C GLY A 356 7.62 11.52 16.22
N TYR A 357 6.95 11.89 15.12
CA TYR A 357 5.97 12.97 15.07
C TYR A 357 4.62 12.56 15.66
N ASP A 358 3.98 13.41 16.46
CA ASP A 358 2.70 13.13 17.10
C ASP A 358 1.52 13.40 16.16
N LYS A 359 0.86 12.33 15.72
CA LYS A 359 -0.43 12.36 15.03
C LYS A 359 -1.62 12.22 15.98
N GLN A 360 -1.40 12.45 17.28
CA GLN A 360 -2.39 12.30 18.36
C GLN A 360 -2.91 10.86 18.55
N ASN A 361 -2.12 9.86 18.16
CA ASN A 361 -2.44 8.47 18.39
C ASN A 361 -2.37 8.11 19.88
N THR A 362 -3.07 7.03 20.27
CA THR A 362 -2.88 6.30 21.53
C THR A 362 -1.90 5.14 21.29
N TYR A 363 -1.24 4.67 22.35
CA TYR A 363 -0.21 3.65 22.22
C TYR A 363 -0.47 2.43 23.11
N ASP A 364 -1.60 2.38 23.82
CA ASP A 364 -1.94 1.33 24.77
C ASP A 364 -1.90 -0.06 24.11
N GLU A 365 -2.62 -0.25 23.01
CA GLU A 365 -2.64 -1.53 22.29
C GLU A 365 -1.27 -1.93 21.72
N TRP A 366 -0.45 -0.95 21.33
CA TRP A 366 0.91 -1.22 20.85
C TRP A 366 1.81 -1.70 21.98
N ILE A 367 1.74 -1.09 23.16
CA ILE A 367 2.51 -1.53 24.34
C ILE A 367 2.03 -2.92 24.81
N GLU A 368 0.71 -3.17 24.83
CA GLU A 368 0.16 -4.49 25.17
C GLU A 368 0.64 -5.59 24.21
N ALA A 369 0.80 -5.26 22.93
CA ALA A 369 1.31 -6.19 21.91
C ALA A 369 2.77 -6.59 22.12
N PHE A 370 3.52 -5.96 23.04
CA PHE A 370 4.90 -6.36 23.34
C PHE A 370 4.97 -7.77 23.92
N ASP A 371 3.98 -8.15 24.74
CA ASP A 371 3.81 -9.52 25.26
C ASP A 371 5.15 -10.16 25.75
N GLY A 372 5.95 -9.38 26.49
CA GLY A 372 7.25 -9.79 27.01
C GLY A 372 8.38 -9.89 25.96
N LYS A 373 8.13 -9.66 24.67
CA LYS A 373 9.16 -9.72 23.60
C LYS A 373 10.10 -8.52 23.62
N VAL A 374 9.61 -7.32 23.99
CA VAL A 374 10.42 -6.10 24.02
C VAL A 374 11.19 -6.03 25.33
N LYS A 375 12.49 -6.26 25.27
CA LYS A 375 13.38 -6.19 26.44
C LYS A 375 13.87 -4.77 26.75
N LEU A 376 13.89 -3.88 25.75
CA LEU A 376 14.23 -2.48 25.89
C LEU A 376 13.48 -1.66 24.84
N LEU A 377 12.84 -0.57 25.28
CA LEU A 377 12.19 0.42 24.42
C LEU A 377 13.04 1.68 24.37
N VAL A 378 13.58 1.99 23.19
CA VAL A 378 14.36 3.22 22.93
C VAL A 378 13.47 4.19 22.18
N LEU A 379 13.24 5.37 22.73
CA LEU A 379 12.26 6.33 22.22
C LEU A 379 12.91 7.61 21.75
N ILE A 380 12.47 8.07 20.55
CA ILE A 380 12.95 9.28 19.88
C ILE A 380 11.81 10.22 19.55
N GLY A 381 12.16 11.47 19.25
CA GLY A 381 11.26 12.45 18.68
C GLY A 381 10.21 13.02 19.62
N GLN A 382 9.20 13.65 19.05
CA GLN A 382 8.19 14.43 19.77
C GLN A 382 7.33 13.58 20.73
N THR A 383 7.10 12.32 20.39
CA THR A 383 6.20 11.42 21.15
C THR A 383 6.91 10.63 22.25
N ARG A 384 8.20 10.79 22.44
CA ARG A 384 9.02 9.94 23.32
C ARG A 384 8.53 9.92 24.77
N GLU A 385 8.19 11.08 25.35
CA GLU A 385 7.69 11.19 26.72
C GLU A 385 6.28 10.57 26.84
N LYS A 386 5.41 10.88 25.90
CA LYS A 386 4.03 10.35 25.83
C LYS A 386 4.01 8.81 25.76
N ILE A 387 4.86 8.22 24.92
CA ILE A 387 4.98 6.77 24.80
C ILE A 387 5.59 6.18 26.06
N ALA A 388 6.63 6.82 26.64
CA ALA A 388 7.25 6.36 27.87
C ALA A 388 6.26 6.33 29.05
N GLU A 389 5.41 7.35 29.18
CA GLU A 389 4.35 7.38 30.20
C GLU A 389 3.32 6.26 29.99
N CYS A 390 2.90 6.04 28.75
CA CYS A 390 2.00 4.95 28.38
C CYS A 390 2.64 3.59 28.73
N ALA A 391 3.89 3.35 28.33
CA ALA A 391 4.60 2.10 28.58
C ALA A 391 4.77 1.82 30.09
N LYS A 392 5.08 2.85 30.89
CA LYS A 392 5.16 2.73 32.36
C LYS A 392 3.82 2.33 32.99
N LYS A 393 2.68 2.88 32.50
CA LYS A 393 1.34 2.50 32.97
C LYS A 393 1.04 1.03 32.71
N HIS A 394 1.59 0.46 31.65
CA HIS A 394 1.50 -0.97 31.33
C HIS A 394 2.63 -1.82 31.96
N GLY A 395 3.39 -1.27 32.92
CA GLY A 395 4.38 -2.00 33.70
C GLY A 395 5.74 -2.21 33.01
N MET A 396 6.02 -1.49 31.93
CA MET A 396 7.33 -1.55 31.27
C MET A 396 8.30 -0.59 31.95
N GLU A 397 9.41 -1.12 32.50
CA GLU A 397 10.43 -0.34 33.19
C GLU A 397 11.66 -0.03 32.32
N ASN A 398 11.98 -0.89 31.38
CA ASN A 398 13.18 -0.78 30.55
C ASN A 398 12.92 0.20 29.37
N ILE A 399 13.01 1.50 29.65
CA ILE A 399 12.75 2.57 28.68
C ILE A 399 13.92 3.54 28.69
N VAL A 400 14.41 3.90 27.52
CA VAL A 400 15.46 4.93 27.35
C VAL A 400 14.97 5.97 26.36
N LEU A 401 15.13 7.25 26.71
CA LEU A 401 14.86 8.38 25.80
C LEU A 401 16.18 8.79 25.15
N ALA A 402 16.20 8.92 23.86
CA ALA A 402 17.34 9.38 23.08
C ALA A 402 17.05 10.73 22.42
N ASP A 403 18.05 11.60 22.34
CA ASP A 403 17.93 12.94 21.78
C ASP A 403 18.18 12.95 20.25
N SER A 404 18.87 11.94 19.74
CA SER A 404 19.09 11.76 18.29
C SER A 404 18.86 10.32 17.85
N PHE A 405 18.76 10.13 16.54
CA PHE A 405 18.64 8.80 15.94
C PHE A 405 19.92 7.99 16.10
N GLU A 406 21.07 8.63 15.93
CA GLU A 406 22.39 8.03 16.12
C GLU A 406 22.56 7.53 17.54
N GLU A 407 22.19 8.33 18.55
CA GLU A 407 22.22 7.93 19.95
C GLU A 407 21.30 6.73 20.21
N ALA A 408 20.09 6.73 19.64
CA ALA A 408 19.19 5.58 19.75
C ALA A 408 19.81 4.30 19.18
N MET A 409 20.47 4.38 18.03
CA MET A 409 21.18 3.25 17.44
C MET A 409 22.34 2.77 18.30
N ASP A 410 23.14 3.68 18.85
CA ASP A 410 24.25 3.37 19.76
C ASP A 410 23.74 2.65 21.03
N ILE A 411 22.62 3.09 21.59
CA ILE A 411 21.96 2.45 22.75
C ILE A 411 21.52 1.03 22.36
N CYS A 412 20.85 0.87 21.22
CA CYS A 412 20.39 -0.44 20.76
C CYS A 412 21.54 -1.44 20.55
N VAL A 413 22.62 -1.02 19.92
CA VAL A 413 23.80 -1.88 19.68
C VAL A 413 24.47 -2.29 20.98
N ARG A 414 24.56 -1.39 21.98
CA ARG A 414 25.13 -1.73 23.30
C ARG A 414 24.24 -2.63 24.13
N ALA A 415 22.93 -2.54 23.98
CA ALA A 415 21.97 -3.30 24.79
C ALA A 415 21.62 -4.68 24.21
N ALA A 416 21.78 -4.86 22.90
CA ALA A 416 21.49 -6.13 22.24
C ALA A 416 22.60 -7.16 22.47
N CYS A 417 22.20 -8.41 22.74
CA CYS A 417 23.09 -9.56 22.92
C CYS A 417 22.88 -10.56 21.77
N PRO A 418 23.84 -11.47 21.49
CA PRO A 418 23.63 -12.57 20.55
C PRO A 418 22.33 -13.32 20.84
N GLY A 419 21.50 -13.51 19.83
CA GLY A 419 20.17 -14.10 19.96
C GLY A 419 19.02 -13.08 20.09
N ASP A 420 19.33 -11.78 20.16
CA ASP A 420 18.32 -10.70 20.14
C ASP A 420 18.05 -10.19 18.73
N ALA A 421 16.95 -9.42 18.62
CA ALA A 421 16.69 -8.57 17.47
C ALA A 421 16.75 -7.08 17.84
N VAL A 422 17.20 -6.24 16.93
CA VAL A 422 17.00 -4.79 16.95
C VAL A 422 15.97 -4.44 15.87
N LEU A 423 14.86 -3.84 16.27
CA LEU A 423 13.76 -3.50 15.40
C LEU A 423 13.54 -1.97 15.37
N LEU A 424 13.64 -1.36 14.20
CA LEU A 424 13.12 -0.01 13.96
C LEU A 424 11.66 -0.14 13.55
N SER A 425 10.70 0.08 14.45
CA SER A 425 9.26 0.12 14.17
C SER A 425 8.60 1.22 14.99
N PRO A 426 8.60 2.45 14.45
CA PRO A 426 8.45 3.66 15.25
C PRO A 426 7.05 3.91 15.80
N ALA A 427 5.99 3.29 15.26
CA ALA A 427 4.58 3.61 15.53
C ALA A 427 4.18 5.08 15.26
N CYS A 428 5.09 5.87 14.71
CA CYS A 428 4.98 7.32 14.51
C CYS A 428 5.50 7.74 13.14
N ALA A 429 4.94 8.84 12.60
CA ALA A 429 5.50 9.46 11.40
C ALA A 429 6.93 9.96 11.64
N SER A 430 7.69 10.07 10.55
CA SER A 430 9.11 10.49 10.61
C SER A 430 9.32 12.00 10.66
N TRP A 431 8.26 12.78 10.40
CA TRP A 431 8.34 14.24 10.28
C TRP A 431 8.93 14.89 11.52
N GLY A 432 9.58 16.04 11.32
CA GLY A 432 10.27 16.78 12.38
C GLY A 432 11.70 16.31 12.65
N MET A 433 12.01 15.03 12.43
CA MET A 433 13.38 14.50 12.52
C MET A 433 13.94 14.08 11.15
N PHE A 434 13.08 13.61 10.23
CA PHE A 434 13.45 13.16 8.90
C PHE A 434 12.49 13.71 7.85
N PRO A 435 12.94 13.91 6.60
CA PRO A 435 12.07 14.34 5.50
C PRO A 435 10.90 13.37 5.24
N ASN A 436 11.16 12.05 5.33
CA ASN A 436 10.20 10.97 5.13
C ASN A 436 10.68 9.69 5.83
N TYR A 437 9.85 8.63 5.80
CA TYR A 437 10.18 7.34 6.40
C TYR A 437 11.29 6.61 5.62
N GLU A 438 11.43 6.84 4.33
CA GLU A 438 12.47 6.24 3.49
C GLU A 438 13.86 6.70 3.96
N VAL A 439 14.03 7.99 4.20
CA VAL A 439 15.28 8.53 4.72
C VAL A 439 15.62 7.93 6.09
N ARG A 440 14.64 7.86 7.01
CA ARG A 440 14.82 7.23 8.32
C ARG A 440 15.24 5.77 8.20
N GLY A 441 14.57 5.00 7.33
CA GLY A 441 14.90 3.59 7.10
C GLY A 441 16.26 3.39 6.43
N LYS A 442 16.63 4.27 5.49
CA LYS A 442 17.94 4.25 4.85
C LYS A 442 19.06 4.51 5.86
N MET A 443 18.92 5.51 6.72
CA MET A 443 19.88 5.80 7.79
C MET A 443 20.05 4.59 8.74
N PHE A 444 18.96 3.91 9.09
CA PHE A 444 19.03 2.67 9.87
C PHE A 444 19.88 1.61 9.17
N LYS A 445 19.62 1.36 7.88
CA LYS A 445 20.38 0.38 7.08
C LYS A 445 21.85 0.74 6.95
N GLU A 446 22.16 2.00 6.68
CA GLU A 446 23.53 2.50 6.58
C GLU A 446 24.29 2.32 7.90
N TYR A 447 23.65 2.66 9.02
CA TYR A 447 24.24 2.47 10.35
C TYR A 447 24.53 0.98 10.62
N VAL A 448 23.53 0.11 10.43
CA VAL A 448 23.68 -1.34 10.65
C VAL A 448 24.77 -1.93 9.76
N ASN A 449 24.83 -1.54 8.48
CA ASN A 449 25.86 -2.03 7.54
C ASN A 449 27.26 -1.54 7.91
N SER A 450 27.40 -0.42 8.60
CA SER A 450 28.68 0.10 9.09
C SER A 450 29.25 -0.66 10.32
N LEU A 451 28.41 -1.44 11.01
CA LEU A 451 28.83 -2.24 12.17
C LEU A 451 29.83 -3.32 11.75
N LYS A 452 30.89 -3.43 12.52
CA LYS A 452 31.87 -4.54 12.40
C LYS A 452 31.24 -5.82 12.95
N GLY A 453 31.40 -6.92 12.25
CA GLY A 453 30.89 -8.22 12.73
C GLY A 453 30.56 -9.15 11.59
#